data_571fbb49f07bcb8ada3c8094b3610eca
#
_entry.id   571fbb49f07bcb8ada3c8094b3610eca
#
_cell.length_a   1.000
_cell.length_b   1.000
_cell.length_c   1.000
_cell.angle_alpha   90.00
_cell.angle_beta   90.00
_cell.angle_gamma   90.00
#
_symmetry.space_group_name_H-M   'P 1'
#
loop_
_entity.id
_entity.type
_entity.pdbx_description
1 polymer ?
#
loop_
_entity_poly.entity_id
_entity_poly.type
_entity_poly.pdbx_seq_one_letter_code
_entity_poly.pdbx_strand_id
1 'polypeptide(L)'
;MKMSQMVGKRLREDPKDAKTDSHKILVRGGYIRPVSAGIYSLLPVAKRIIRKIEEIIREEMNAIDGQEVLMPVVLPAELWQESGRFDSIGKELVRFGDRSGTPMVLGMTHEEAAVHLVREYANTYARYPFMIYQIQTKFRDEARPRAGLIRVREFTMKDAYSF
;
A
#
# COMPACT_ATOMS: atom_id res chain seq x y z
N MET A 1 20.58 1.22 18.75
CA MET A 1 19.70 2.28 19.32
C MET A 1 19.10 1.74 20.60
N LYS A 2 19.16 2.49 21.70
CA LYS A 2 18.57 2.11 23.00
C LYS A 2 17.05 2.33 22.96
N MET A 3 16.27 1.44 23.56
CA MET A 3 14.79 1.59 23.60
C MET A 3 14.34 2.88 24.30
N SER A 4 15.10 3.38 25.25
CA SER A 4 14.81 4.64 25.95
C SER A 4 14.95 5.89 25.07
N GLN A 5 15.61 5.76 23.92
CA GLN A 5 15.84 6.84 22.93
C GLN A 5 14.95 6.72 21.69
N MET A 6 14.12 5.67 21.63
CA MET A 6 13.23 5.46 20.47
C MET A 6 12.06 6.42 20.48
N VAL A 7 11.76 6.97 19.32
CA VAL A 7 10.48 7.67 19.08
C VAL A 7 9.33 6.67 19.28
N GLY A 8 8.29 7.08 19.98
CA GLY A 8 7.14 6.24 20.23
C GLY A 8 6.92 5.96 21.72
N LYS A 9 6.49 6.98 22.46
CA LYS A 9 6.14 6.85 23.87
C LYS A 9 5.03 5.81 24.07
N ARG A 10 5.21 4.88 25.01
CA ARG A 10 4.15 3.97 25.47
C ARG A 10 3.08 4.73 26.26
N LEU A 11 1.84 4.33 26.08
CA LEU A 11 0.71 4.88 26.82
C LEU A 11 0.31 3.93 27.94
N ARG A 12 -0.16 4.48 29.05
CA ARG A 12 -0.68 3.69 30.18
C ARG A 12 -2.12 3.24 29.92
N GLU A 13 -2.91 4.11 29.32
CA GLU A 13 -4.34 3.91 29.08
C GLU A 13 -4.61 3.50 27.64
N ASP A 14 -5.72 2.82 27.43
CA ASP A 14 -6.21 2.48 26.10
C ASP A 14 -6.70 3.74 25.38
N PRO A 15 -6.44 3.86 24.06
CA PRO A 15 -7.04 4.92 23.28
C PRO A 15 -8.57 4.80 23.29
N LYS A 16 -9.25 5.91 23.50
CA LYS A 16 -10.74 5.96 23.59
C LYS A 16 -11.42 5.39 22.34
N ASP A 17 -10.80 5.55 21.18
CA ASP A 17 -11.35 5.13 19.90
C ASP A 17 -11.01 3.68 19.53
N ALA A 18 -10.14 3.01 20.28
CA ALA A 18 -9.71 1.65 20.01
C ALA A 18 -10.71 0.63 20.58
N LYS A 19 -11.46 -0.03 19.69
CA LYS A 19 -12.43 -1.06 20.06
C LYS A 19 -11.84 -2.47 20.11
N THR A 20 -10.86 -2.77 19.25
CA THR A 20 -10.22 -4.09 19.17
C THR A 20 -8.93 -4.13 19.97
N ASP A 21 -8.60 -5.30 20.54
CA ASP A 21 -7.39 -5.47 21.36
C ASP A 21 -6.12 -5.21 20.54
N SER A 22 -6.08 -5.64 19.27
CA SER A 22 -4.97 -5.34 18.36
C SER A 22 -4.75 -3.84 18.22
N HIS A 23 -5.81 -3.04 18.02
CA HIS A 23 -5.71 -1.58 17.93
C HIS A 23 -5.19 -0.96 19.24
N LYS A 24 -5.75 -1.39 20.38
CA LYS A 24 -5.29 -0.93 21.71
C LYS A 24 -3.81 -1.19 21.91
N ILE A 25 -3.38 -2.44 21.68
CA ILE A 25 -1.99 -2.88 21.89
C ILE A 25 -1.03 -2.11 20.95
N LEU A 26 -1.37 -1.96 19.69
CA LEU A 26 -0.54 -1.26 18.70
C LEU A 26 -0.32 0.21 19.09
N VAL A 27 -1.35 0.91 19.54
CA VAL A 27 -1.22 2.31 19.96
C VAL A 27 -0.53 2.43 21.31
N ARG A 28 -0.95 1.65 22.31
CA ARG A 28 -0.34 1.66 23.66
C ARG A 28 1.13 1.27 23.62
N GLY A 29 1.46 0.22 22.89
CA GLY A 29 2.82 -0.28 22.77
C GLY A 29 3.78 0.66 22.01
N GLY A 30 3.26 1.71 21.38
CA GLY A 30 4.09 2.63 20.61
C GLY A 30 4.53 2.05 19.26
N TYR A 31 3.69 1.24 18.64
CA TYR A 31 3.89 0.72 17.28
C TYR A 31 3.36 1.67 16.21
N ILE A 32 2.18 2.23 16.46
CA ILE A 32 1.52 3.16 15.53
C ILE A 32 1.05 4.42 16.25
N ARG A 33 0.87 5.50 15.47
CA ARG A 33 0.18 6.73 15.91
C ARG A 33 -0.83 7.16 14.87
N PRO A 34 -2.06 7.49 15.26
CA PRO A 34 -3.05 8.01 14.34
C PRO A 34 -2.63 9.40 13.85
N VAL A 35 -2.75 9.62 12.55
CA VAL A 35 -2.63 10.93 11.88
C VAL A 35 -4.03 11.43 11.55
N SER A 36 -4.85 10.55 10.98
CA SER A 36 -6.25 10.76 10.71
C SER A 36 -6.98 9.41 10.73
N ALA A 37 -8.30 9.42 10.55
CA ALA A 37 -9.09 8.19 10.47
C ALA A 37 -8.59 7.28 9.34
N GLY A 38 -8.08 6.10 9.69
CA GLY A 38 -7.53 5.15 8.75
C GLY A 38 -6.14 5.49 8.18
N ILE A 39 -5.46 6.50 8.74
CA ILE A 39 -4.10 6.89 8.35
C ILE A 39 -3.23 6.89 9.60
N TYR A 40 -2.14 6.13 9.58
CA TYR A 40 -1.28 5.91 10.73
C TYR A 40 0.20 6.11 10.39
N SER A 41 0.91 6.75 11.29
CA SER A 41 2.37 6.69 11.29
C SER A 41 2.84 5.38 11.90
N LEU A 42 3.72 4.68 11.20
CA LEU A 42 4.41 3.50 11.70
C LEU A 42 5.66 3.93 12.48
N LEU A 43 5.71 3.58 13.75
CA LEU A 43 6.83 3.93 14.61
C LEU A 43 7.99 2.92 14.47
N PRO A 44 9.21 3.22 14.98
CA PRO A 44 10.41 2.43 14.69
C PRO A 44 10.26 0.91 14.93
N VAL A 45 9.54 0.50 15.97
CA VAL A 45 9.33 -0.93 16.25
C VAL A 45 8.45 -1.57 15.18
N ALA A 46 7.32 -0.93 14.82
CA ALA A 46 6.45 -1.43 13.77
C ALA A 46 7.18 -1.47 12.42
N LYS A 47 7.95 -0.44 12.07
CA LYS A 47 8.69 -0.42 10.80
C LYS A 47 9.73 -1.54 10.71
N ARG A 48 10.37 -1.91 11.83
CA ARG A 48 11.28 -3.07 11.87
C ARG A 48 10.55 -4.40 11.66
N ILE A 49 9.35 -4.54 12.23
CA ILE A 49 8.54 -5.77 12.06
C ILE A 49 8.08 -5.87 10.61
N ILE A 50 7.54 -4.79 10.06
CA ILE A 50 7.08 -4.76 8.65
C ILE A 50 8.22 -5.08 7.71
N ARG A 51 9.41 -4.52 7.91
CA ARG A 51 10.58 -4.83 7.09
C ARG A 51 10.93 -6.32 7.09
N LYS A 52 10.87 -6.98 8.23
CA LYS A 52 11.10 -8.44 8.31
C LYS A 52 10.02 -9.23 7.56
N ILE A 53 8.76 -8.80 7.64
CA ILE A 53 7.66 -9.41 6.89
C ILE A 53 7.88 -9.20 5.38
N GLU A 54 8.27 -8.00 4.98
CA GLU A 54 8.58 -7.67 3.59
C GLU A 54 9.77 -8.53 3.06
N GLU A 55 10.79 -8.78 3.89
CA GLU A 55 11.93 -9.64 3.54
C GLU A 55 11.48 -11.08 3.28
N ILE A 56 10.68 -11.67 4.17
CA ILE A 56 10.11 -13.02 3.98
C ILE A 56 9.29 -13.09 2.69
N ILE A 57 8.45 -12.08 2.44
CA ILE A 57 7.64 -12.04 1.23
C ILE A 57 8.52 -11.96 -0.04
N ARG A 58 9.63 -11.21 0.00
CA ARG A 58 10.58 -11.14 -1.13
C ARG A 58 11.25 -12.48 -1.40
N GLU A 59 11.67 -13.15 -0.33
CA GLU A 59 12.29 -14.48 -0.46
C GLU A 59 11.35 -15.46 -1.18
N GLU A 60 10.07 -15.50 -0.76
CA GLU A 60 9.06 -16.38 -1.38
C GLU A 60 8.74 -15.96 -2.83
N MET A 61 8.63 -14.67 -3.11
CA MET A 61 8.37 -14.20 -4.47
C MET A 61 9.55 -14.45 -5.41
N ASN A 62 10.77 -14.26 -4.93
CA ASN A 62 11.98 -14.54 -5.72
C ASN A 62 12.15 -16.05 -5.97
N ALA A 63 11.74 -16.91 -5.03
CA ALA A 63 11.79 -18.36 -5.18
C ALA A 63 10.90 -18.91 -6.31
N ILE A 64 9.91 -18.13 -6.74
CA ILE A 64 9.02 -18.44 -7.89
C ILE A 64 9.32 -17.56 -9.11
N ASP A 65 10.56 -17.08 -9.24
CA ASP A 65 11.03 -16.24 -10.36
C ASP A 65 10.27 -14.91 -10.54
N GLY A 66 9.64 -14.38 -9.47
CA GLY A 66 9.01 -13.07 -9.49
C GLY A 66 10.06 -11.96 -9.57
N GLN A 67 9.84 -10.97 -10.41
CA GLN A 67 10.73 -9.82 -10.60
C GLN A 67 10.20 -8.62 -9.81
N GLU A 68 10.95 -8.14 -8.82
CA GLU A 68 10.54 -6.98 -8.03
C GLU A 68 10.66 -5.69 -8.85
N VAL A 69 9.57 -4.93 -8.89
CA VAL A 69 9.49 -3.59 -9.48
C VAL A 69 8.91 -2.61 -8.46
N LEU A 70 8.99 -1.33 -8.73
CA LEU A 70 8.31 -0.30 -7.93
C LEU A 70 7.60 0.67 -8.87
N MET A 71 6.28 0.59 -8.90
CA MET A 71 5.43 1.46 -9.70
C MET A 71 4.98 2.68 -8.89
N PRO A 72 4.75 3.85 -9.53
CA PRO A 72 4.30 5.05 -8.84
C PRO A 72 2.95 4.88 -8.14
N VAL A 73 2.74 5.56 -7.01
CA VAL A 73 1.43 5.65 -6.34
C VAL A 73 0.51 6.66 -7.04
N VAL A 74 1.09 7.72 -7.59
CA VAL A 74 0.35 8.71 -8.38
C VAL A 74 0.39 8.29 -9.84
N LEU A 75 -0.77 8.08 -10.44
CA LEU A 75 -0.91 7.54 -11.77
C LEU A 75 -1.75 8.48 -12.66
N PRO A 76 -1.44 8.58 -13.95
CA PRO A 76 -2.32 9.25 -14.90
C PRO A 76 -3.69 8.57 -14.96
N ALA A 77 -4.76 9.38 -14.96
CA ALA A 77 -6.12 8.86 -15.10
C ALA A 77 -6.36 8.14 -16.43
N GLU A 78 -5.58 8.49 -17.46
CA GLU A 78 -5.64 7.88 -18.80
C GLU A 78 -5.52 6.35 -18.75
N LEU A 79 -4.62 5.79 -17.93
CA LEU A 79 -4.46 4.35 -17.78
C LEU A 79 -5.75 3.67 -17.28
N TRP A 80 -6.42 4.33 -16.34
CA TRP A 80 -7.68 3.87 -15.77
C TRP A 80 -8.87 4.05 -16.73
N GLN A 81 -8.81 5.07 -17.56
CA GLN A 81 -9.79 5.30 -18.64
C GLN A 81 -9.64 4.23 -19.74
N GLU A 82 -8.41 3.89 -20.14
CA GLU A 82 -8.13 2.82 -21.09
C GLU A 82 -8.70 1.48 -20.64
N SER A 83 -8.60 1.14 -19.35
CA SER A 83 -9.19 -0.10 -18.79
C SER A 83 -10.70 -0.02 -18.58
N GLY A 84 -11.33 1.14 -18.72
CA GLY A 84 -12.74 1.39 -18.40
C GLY A 84 -13.05 1.42 -16.89
N ARG A 85 -12.02 1.34 -16.03
CA ARG A 85 -12.20 1.30 -14.59
C ARG A 85 -12.29 2.69 -13.94
N PHE A 86 -11.90 3.73 -14.65
CA PHE A 86 -11.95 5.09 -14.12
C PHE A 86 -13.36 5.50 -13.66
N ASP A 87 -14.39 5.17 -14.44
CA ASP A 87 -15.78 5.50 -14.13
C ASP A 87 -16.53 4.40 -13.38
N SER A 88 -16.12 3.14 -13.56
CA SER A 88 -16.80 1.99 -12.93
C SER A 88 -16.44 1.79 -11.46
N ILE A 89 -15.28 2.28 -10.99
CA ILE A 89 -14.89 2.23 -9.59
C ILE A 89 -15.52 3.40 -8.84
N GLY A 90 -16.00 3.13 -7.63
CA GLY A 90 -16.67 4.09 -6.77
C GLY A 90 -15.76 5.19 -6.20
N LYS A 91 -16.22 5.79 -5.11
CA LYS A 91 -15.55 6.92 -4.46
C LYS A 91 -14.26 6.54 -3.74
N GLU A 92 -13.98 5.26 -3.57
CA GLU A 92 -12.73 4.77 -2.98
C GLU A 92 -11.49 5.05 -3.84
N LEU A 93 -11.65 5.27 -5.14
CA LEU A 93 -10.59 5.77 -6.02
C LEU A 93 -10.48 7.28 -5.88
N VAL A 94 -9.38 7.75 -5.34
CA VAL A 94 -9.09 9.20 -5.24
C VAL A 94 -8.68 9.73 -6.59
N ARG A 95 -9.43 10.71 -7.06
CA ARG A 95 -9.20 11.44 -8.33
C ARG A 95 -8.85 12.88 -8.03
N PHE A 96 -7.88 13.42 -8.72
CA PHE A 96 -7.46 14.81 -8.57
C PHE A 96 -6.83 15.33 -9.87
N GLY A 97 -6.58 16.62 -9.95
CA GLY A 97 -5.79 17.22 -11.04
C GLY A 97 -4.41 17.60 -10.53
N ASP A 98 -3.39 17.43 -11.36
CA ASP A 98 -2.09 18.02 -11.08
C ASP A 98 -2.14 19.56 -11.23
N ARG A 99 -1.01 20.24 -11.04
CA ARG A 99 -0.93 21.70 -11.16
C ARG A 99 -1.26 22.22 -12.58
N SER A 100 -1.09 21.38 -13.59
CA SER A 100 -1.41 21.67 -14.98
C SER A 100 -2.86 21.33 -15.35
N GLY A 101 -3.61 20.76 -14.41
CA GLY A 101 -4.98 20.30 -14.62
C GLY A 101 -5.08 18.89 -15.21
N THR A 102 -3.97 18.17 -15.36
CA THR A 102 -3.97 16.79 -15.86
C THR A 102 -4.67 15.87 -14.84
N PRO A 103 -5.68 15.10 -15.27
CA PRO A 103 -6.37 14.16 -14.40
C PRO A 103 -5.43 13.06 -13.88
N MET A 104 -5.41 12.85 -12.59
CA MET A 104 -4.58 11.90 -11.88
C MET A 104 -5.40 11.08 -10.89
N VAL A 105 -4.88 9.93 -10.49
CA VAL A 105 -5.44 9.09 -9.44
C VAL A 105 -4.38 8.66 -8.43
N LEU A 106 -4.79 8.36 -7.20
CA LEU A 106 -3.94 7.62 -6.26
C LEU A 106 -4.17 6.12 -6.46
N GLY A 107 -3.09 5.37 -6.61
CA GLY A 107 -3.13 3.93 -6.84
C GLY A 107 -3.79 3.17 -5.68
N MET A 108 -5.03 2.77 -5.87
CA MET A 108 -5.72 1.84 -4.98
C MET A 108 -5.35 0.38 -5.28
N THR A 109 -4.89 0.14 -6.49
CA THR A 109 -4.35 -1.10 -7.06
C THR A 109 -3.50 -0.71 -8.28
N HIS A 110 -2.75 -1.63 -8.90
CA HIS A 110 -1.78 -1.26 -9.94
C HIS A 110 -1.86 -2.15 -11.20
N GLU A 111 -3.00 -2.78 -11.48
CA GLU A 111 -3.16 -3.58 -12.70
C GLU A 111 -2.85 -2.77 -13.95
N GLU A 112 -3.39 -1.56 -14.06
CA GLU A 112 -3.19 -0.66 -15.19
C GLU A 112 -1.72 -0.26 -15.35
N ALA A 113 -1.07 0.06 -14.23
CA ALA A 113 0.35 0.42 -14.22
C ALA A 113 1.24 -0.78 -14.57
N ALA A 114 0.88 -1.99 -14.12
CA ALA A 114 1.61 -3.22 -14.43
C ALA A 114 1.53 -3.53 -15.92
N VAL A 115 0.34 -3.47 -16.52
CA VAL A 115 0.16 -3.67 -17.97
C VAL A 115 0.92 -2.61 -18.75
N HIS A 116 0.83 -1.34 -18.33
CA HIS A 116 1.58 -0.26 -18.98
C HIS A 116 3.10 -0.50 -18.95
N LEU A 117 3.63 -0.91 -17.78
CA LEU A 117 5.06 -1.18 -17.60
C LEU A 117 5.58 -2.30 -18.51
N VAL A 118 4.80 -3.39 -18.64
CA VAL A 118 5.27 -4.58 -19.38
C VAL A 118 4.90 -4.57 -20.85
N ARG A 119 4.11 -3.63 -21.31
CA ARG A 119 3.56 -3.57 -22.69
C ARG A 119 4.65 -3.70 -23.78
N GLU A 120 5.77 -3.01 -23.60
CA GLU A 120 6.89 -3.10 -24.55
C GLU A 120 7.68 -4.40 -24.40
N TYR A 121 7.83 -4.89 -23.17
CA TYR A 121 8.54 -6.14 -22.90
C TYR A 121 7.77 -7.36 -23.41
N ALA A 122 6.46 -7.37 -23.22
CA ALA A 122 5.57 -8.48 -23.53
C ALA A 122 5.14 -8.53 -25.02
N ASN A 123 5.91 -7.94 -25.92
CA ASN A 123 5.59 -7.85 -27.35
C ASN A 123 5.89 -9.12 -28.17
N THR A 124 6.45 -10.15 -27.54
CA THR A 124 6.80 -11.42 -28.21
C THR A 124 6.43 -12.60 -27.33
N TYR A 125 5.84 -13.62 -27.91
CA TYR A 125 5.43 -14.86 -27.23
C TYR A 125 6.59 -15.56 -26.48
N ALA A 126 7.80 -15.44 -27.00
CA ALA A 126 8.98 -16.07 -26.40
C ALA A 126 9.34 -15.54 -24.98
N ARG A 127 8.71 -14.45 -24.53
CA ARG A 127 8.94 -13.87 -23.21
C ARG A 127 7.97 -14.37 -22.14
N TYR A 128 6.93 -15.09 -22.51
CA TYR A 128 5.94 -15.67 -21.61
C TYR A 128 6.31 -17.08 -21.16
N PRO A 129 5.93 -17.53 -19.97
CA PRO A 129 5.32 -16.71 -18.92
C PRO A 129 6.37 -15.93 -18.14
N PHE A 130 5.95 -14.84 -17.48
CA PHE A 130 6.76 -14.11 -16.51
C PHE A 130 5.87 -13.45 -15.44
N MET A 131 6.48 -13.06 -14.33
CA MET A 131 5.80 -12.41 -13.22
C MET A 131 6.58 -11.19 -12.76
N ILE A 132 5.88 -10.09 -12.50
CA ILE A 132 6.39 -8.95 -11.76
C ILE A 132 5.65 -8.83 -10.43
N TYR A 133 6.29 -8.31 -9.40
CA TYR A 133 5.64 -7.98 -8.14
C TYR A 133 6.20 -6.70 -7.57
N GLN A 134 5.46 -6.09 -6.64
CA GLN A 134 5.93 -4.95 -5.87
C GLN A 134 5.47 -5.05 -4.43
N ILE A 135 6.17 -4.31 -3.56
CA ILE A 135 5.72 -4.00 -2.20
C ILE A 135 5.56 -2.49 -2.13
N GLN A 136 4.33 -2.02 -2.27
CA GLN A 136 4.04 -0.60 -2.50
C GLN A 136 2.85 -0.13 -1.68
N THR A 137 2.88 1.13 -1.30
CA THR A 137 1.75 1.84 -0.69
C THR A 137 0.56 1.88 -1.64
N LYS A 138 -0.63 1.61 -1.09
CA LYS A 138 -1.92 1.80 -1.72
C LYS A 138 -2.73 2.81 -0.95
N PHE A 139 -3.57 3.54 -1.66
CA PHE A 139 -4.53 4.44 -1.03
C PHE A 139 -5.94 4.11 -1.51
N ARG A 140 -6.85 3.89 -0.55
CA ARG A 140 -8.28 3.70 -0.80
C ARG A 140 -9.05 4.65 0.10
N ASP A 141 -9.90 5.51 -0.46
CA ASP A 141 -10.73 6.40 0.36
C ASP A 141 -11.85 5.62 1.05
N GLU A 142 -11.42 4.80 2.01
CA GLU A 142 -12.30 3.96 2.82
C GLU A 142 -13.27 4.82 3.63
N ALA A 143 -14.56 4.64 3.39
CA ALA A 143 -15.61 5.45 4.02
C ALA A 143 -15.71 5.23 5.53
N ARG A 144 -15.37 4.02 6.02
CA ARG A 144 -15.50 3.63 7.43
C ARG A 144 -14.26 2.90 7.94
N PRO A 145 -13.10 3.58 8.04
CA PRO A 145 -11.90 2.99 8.58
C PRO A 145 -12.12 2.59 10.04
N ARG A 146 -11.58 1.44 10.44
CA ARG A 146 -11.79 0.91 11.79
C ARG A 146 -10.77 -0.17 12.16
N ALA A 147 -10.73 -0.49 13.45
CA ALA A 147 -9.92 -1.59 13.99
C ALA A 147 -8.40 -1.43 13.76
N GLY A 148 -7.88 -0.22 13.91
CA GLY A 148 -6.45 0.07 13.75
C GLY A 148 -5.98 -0.20 12.33
N LEU A 149 -5.04 -1.13 12.14
CA LEU A 149 -4.47 -1.45 10.83
C LEU A 149 -5.29 -2.46 10.01
N ILE A 150 -6.47 -2.90 10.48
CA ILE A 150 -7.27 -3.91 9.77
C ILE A 150 -8.04 -3.28 8.60
N ARG A 151 -8.63 -2.10 8.79
CA ARG A 151 -9.36 -1.39 7.76
C ARG A 151 -8.94 0.08 7.73
N VAL A 152 -8.06 0.39 6.82
CA VAL A 152 -7.34 1.67 6.71
C VAL A 152 -7.51 2.28 5.33
N ARG A 153 -7.09 3.53 5.17
CA ARG A 153 -7.06 4.24 3.89
C ARG A 153 -5.72 4.09 3.19
N GLU A 154 -4.63 4.12 3.95
CA GLU A 154 -3.27 3.98 3.43
C GLU A 154 -2.61 2.74 4.04
N PHE A 155 -2.05 1.88 3.19
CA PHE A 155 -1.40 0.64 3.61
C PHE A 155 -0.40 0.15 2.58
N THR A 156 0.54 -0.68 3.01
CA THR A 156 1.48 -1.37 2.11
C THR A 156 0.88 -2.71 1.68
N MET A 157 0.95 -3.00 0.40
CA MET A 157 0.52 -4.26 -0.18
C MET A 157 1.66 -4.89 -0.98
N LYS A 158 1.83 -6.22 -0.85
CA LYS A 158 2.51 -6.99 -1.86
C LYS A 158 1.45 -7.40 -2.89
N ASP A 159 1.64 -6.97 -4.09
CA ASP A 159 0.83 -7.36 -5.25
C ASP A 159 1.73 -7.91 -6.35
N ALA A 160 1.27 -8.96 -7.03
CA ALA A 160 1.99 -9.64 -8.08
C ALA A 160 1.09 -9.84 -9.30
N TYR A 161 1.70 -9.78 -10.48
CA TYR A 161 1.03 -9.82 -11.76
C TYR A 161 1.78 -10.81 -12.65
N SER A 162 1.08 -11.86 -13.07
CA SER A 162 1.60 -12.86 -14.01
C SER A 162 1.05 -12.61 -15.42
N PHE A 163 1.91 -12.82 -16.38
CA PHE A 163 1.63 -12.62 -17.81
C PHE A 163 1.96 -13.86 -18.61
#